data_1c84297805e5d7a886d8afa4c660cb42
#
_entry.id   1c84297805e5d7a886d8afa4c660cb42
#
_cell.length_a   1.000
_cell.length_b   1.000
_cell.length_c   1.000
_cell.angle_alpha   90.00
_cell.angle_beta   90.00
_cell.angle_gamma   90.00
#
_symmetry.space_group_name_H-M   'P 1'
#
loop_
_entity.id
_entity.type
_entity.pdbx_description
1 polymer ?
#
loop_
_entity_poly.entity_id
_entity_poly.type
_entity_poly.pdbx_seq_one_letter_code
_entity_poly.pdbx_strand_id
1 'polypeptide(L)'
;MNIADHALAAAQSPALIMSDGGTTSFGELYARSQRVAAVLHDAGLRRGDGVALVLPNRPEFFEITWGCQLSGLYYTAVNTHFTPDEVAYVIEDSDAKAVFLDITAASLGDLNRSVEVRISVGGHLPGWCAYEDALATAGGAPPLSDGSEMLYSSGTTGRPKAVRRSLPADGNGSWAQAVLELALTHKYEMDQSSVYLSPAPLHHAAGVNYTMAVNRVGAASIIMRKFDAEDVLRLIETHRVTHAQFVPTMFVRMLKLPEAVRERYDVSSLRCVIHAAAPCPLEVKQRMMAWFGPIIHEYYGGTEGFAGTTIGPEEWLAHPGSVGKPMSPVHVVGDDGNELPIGQSGELYFEGGPDFEYFKDPAKTASVYNERGWRSLGDMGYVDEDGYMYLTDRSTFMIVSGGVNIYPQEAENLLVLHPKLVDAAVFGVPNDEFGEEVKAVVQPAHGVTPGPALEAELIAYCRAHLAGYKCPRTVEFDPELPRDPNGKLYKRRIRERYWQGRASRIV
;
A
#
# COMPACT_ATOMS: atom_id res chain seq x y z
N MET A 1 -3.50 7.74 22.44
CA MET A 1 -2.19 7.79 23.15
C MET A 1 -1.06 7.94 22.14
N ASN A 2 0.14 8.28 22.55
CA ASN A 2 1.31 8.30 21.68
C ASN A 2 2.45 7.48 22.30
N ILE A 3 3.58 7.32 21.60
CA ILE A 3 4.70 6.52 22.13
C ILE A 3 5.31 7.08 23.43
N ALA A 4 5.12 8.37 23.72
CA ALA A 4 5.58 8.97 24.99
C ALA A 4 4.83 8.38 26.18
N ASP A 5 3.51 8.18 26.04
CA ASP A 5 2.68 7.61 27.11
C ASP A 5 3.13 6.18 27.44
N HIS A 6 3.44 5.38 26.39
CA HIS A 6 3.94 4.00 26.56
C HIS A 6 5.38 3.97 27.08
N ALA A 7 6.23 4.91 26.65
CA ALA A 7 7.59 5.05 27.18
C ALA A 7 7.60 5.37 28.68
N LEU A 8 6.61 6.10 29.17
CA LEU A 8 6.45 6.39 30.61
C LEU A 8 5.87 5.21 31.38
N ALA A 9 4.87 4.53 30.82
CA ALA A 9 4.14 3.46 31.49
C ALA A 9 4.85 2.10 31.44
N ALA A 10 5.53 1.79 30.33
CA ALA A 10 6.10 0.49 30.02
C ALA A 10 7.38 0.60 29.16
N ALA A 11 8.37 1.35 29.62
CA ALA A 11 9.57 1.71 28.86
C ALA A 11 10.32 0.51 28.26
N GLN A 12 10.32 -0.64 28.94
CA GLN A 12 11.02 -1.86 28.51
C GLN A 12 10.18 -2.77 27.58
N SER A 13 8.89 -2.49 27.41
CA SER A 13 8.05 -3.27 26.51
C SER A 13 8.51 -3.10 25.06
N PRO A 14 8.52 -4.17 24.25
CA PRO A 14 8.94 -4.10 22.85
C PRO A 14 7.94 -3.24 22.05
N ALA A 15 8.46 -2.26 21.31
CA ALA A 15 7.72 -1.50 20.32
C ALA A 15 7.93 -2.07 18.91
N LEU A 16 9.18 -2.40 18.58
CA LEU A 16 9.60 -2.93 17.29
C LEU A 16 10.46 -4.19 17.47
N ILE A 17 10.22 -5.19 16.67
CA ILE A 17 11.00 -6.42 16.58
C ILE A 17 11.35 -6.62 15.10
N MET A 18 12.63 -6.66 14.75
CA MET A 18 13.04 -6.93 13.39
C MET A 18 13.02 -8.43 13.10
N SER A 19 12.58 -8.85 11.91
CA SER A 19 12.50 -10.27 11.51
C SER A 19 13.83 -11.02 11.55
N ASP A 20 14.95 -10.31 11.45
CA ASP A 20 16.33 -10.84 11.51
C ASP A 20 16.99 -10.69 12.89
N GLY A 21 16.24 -10.32 13.91
CA GLY A 21 16.68 -10.05 15.28
C GLY A 21 16.73 -8.55 15.57
N GLY A 22 16.99 -8.22 16.81
CA GLY A 22 16.96 -6.84 17.29
C GLY A 22 15.55 -6.42 17.74
N THR A 23 15.50 -5.86 18.93
CA THR A 23 14.27 -5.34 19.53
C THR A 23 14.55 -3.92 19.98
N THR A 24 13.60 -3.02 19.69
CA THR A 24 13.59 -1.65 20.19
C THR A 24 12.41 -1.50 21.14
N SER A 25 12.67 -1.11 22.36
CA SER A 25 11.62 -0.87 23.37
C SER A 25 10.90 0.47 23.12
N PHE A 26 9.74 0.69 23.75
CA PHE A 26 9.05 1.98 23.69
C PHE A 26 9.91 3.11 24.27
N GLY A 27 10.67 2.86 25.36
CA GLY A 27 11.56 3.84 25.94
C GLY A 27 12.69 4.24 24.98
N GLU A 28 13.30 3.28 24.32
CA GLU A 28 14.37 3.52 23.33
C GLU A 28 13.82 4.23 22.09
N LEU A 29 12.70 3.76 21.52
CA LEU A 29 12.06 4.38 20.37
C LEU A 29 11.72 5.85 20.65
N TYR A 30 11.10 6.14 21.79
CA TYR A 30 10.77 7.51 22.17
C TYR A 30 12.01 8.39 22.38
N ALA A 31 13.01 7.90 23.11
CA ALA A 31 14.22 8.65 23.35
C ALA A 31 14.97 9.01 22.06
N ARG A 32 15.09 8.06 21.13
CA ARG A 32 15.74 8.28 19.83
C ARG A 32 14.91 9.20 18.94
N SER A 33 13.57 9.05 18.93
CA SER A 33 12.67 9.95 18.20
C SER A 33 12.76 11.39 18.71
N GLN A 34 12.89 11.60 20.01
CA GLN A 34 13.10 12.94 20.56
C GLN A 34 14.46 13.55 20.13
N ARG A 35 15.50 12.72 20.01
CA ARG A 35 16.80 13.19 19.48
C ARG A 35 16.68 13.56 18.00
N VAL A 36 15.97 12.78 17.19
CA VAL A 36 15.69 13.16 15.80
C VAL A 36 14.95 14.49 15.73
N ALA A 37 13.90 14.66 16.53
CA ALA A 37 13.16 15.93 16.60
C ALA A 37 14.09 17.12 16.98
N ALA A 38 15.01 16.91 17.91
CA ALA A 38 16.01 17.92 18.29
C ALA A 38 16.97 18.25 17.14
N VAL A 39 17.53 17.24 16.46
CA VAL A 39 18.39 17.42 15.27
C VAL A 39 17.70 18.29 14.22
N LEU A 40 16.46 17.95 13.88
CA LEU A 40 15.71 18.69 12.87
C LEU A 40 15.38 20.11 13.31
N HIS A 41 15.03 20.30 14.59
CA HIS A 41 14.75 21.62 15.17
C HIS A 41 16.02 22.52 15.22
N ASP A 42 17.17 21.95 15.63
CA ASP A 42 18.46 22.63 15.69
C ASP A 42 18.93 23.03 14.29
N ALA A 43 18.62 22.19 13.29
CA ALA A 43 18.85 22.49 11.88
C ALA A 43 17.88 23.52 11.28
N GLY A 44 16.97 24.08 12.06
CA GLY A 44 16.06 25.15 11.64
C GLY A 44 14.72 24.71 11.11
N LEU A 45 14.37 23.41 11.10
CA LEU A 45 13.05 22.96 10.68
C LEU A 45 11.98 23.38 11.70
N ARG A 46 10.82 23.74 11.20
CA ARG A 46 9.66 24.19 11.99
C ARG A 46 8.41 23.46 11.55
N ARG A 47 7.36 23.55 12.36
CA ARG A 47 6.05 22.93 12.06
C ARG A 47 5.62 23.20 10.62
N GLY A 48 5.26 22.15 9.91
CA GLY A 48 4.85 22.19 8.51
C GLY A 48 5.99 22.00 7.49
N ASP A 49 7.25 21.97 7.95
CA ASP A 49 8.37 21.64 7.04
C ASP A 49 8.42 20.15 6.71
N GLY A 50 9.00 19.84 5.54
CA GLY A 50 9.08 18.48 5.00
C GLY A 50 10.40 17.77 5.31
N VAL A 51 10.34 16.47 5.54
CA VAL A 51 11.47 15.56 5.72
C VAL A 51 11.29 14.35 4.80
N ALA A 52 12.29 14.02 3.98
CA ALA A 52 12.25 12.83 3.12
C ALA A 52 13.10 11.69 3.71
N LEU A 53 12.58 10.46 3.60
CA LEU A 53 13.23 9.23 4.05
C LEU A 53 13.43 8.30 2.86
N VAL A 54 14.66 8.03 2.49
CA VAL A 54 15.04 7.03 1.47
C VAL A 54 15.65 5.84 2.21
N LEU A 55 14.81 5.08 2.90
CA LEU A 55 15.21 4.02 3.81
C LEU A 55 14.45 2.71 3.53
N PRO A 56 15.11 1.54 3.59
CA PRO A 56 14.44 0.26 3.65
C PRO A 56 13.73 0.08 5.01
N ASN A 57 13.06 -1.06 5.19
CA ASN A 57 12.48 -1.43 6.48
C ASN A 57 13.59 -1.61 7.54
N ARG A 58 13.66 -0.69 8.50
CA ARG A 58 14.68 -0.67 9.57
C ARG A 58 14.19 0.15 10.77
N PRO A 59 14.76 -0.04 11.99
CA PRO A 59 14.29 0.68 13.18
C PRO A 59 14.35 2.19 13.05
N GLU A 60 15.41 2.73 12.45
CA GLU A 60 15.62 4.17 12.29
C GLU A 60 14.54 4.83 11.44
N PHE A 61 13.85 4.06 10.58
CA PHE A 61 12.68 4.56 9.86
C PHE A 61 11.62 5.07 10.86
N PHE A 62 11.36 4.28 11.92
CA PHE A 62 10.37 4.66 12.94
C PHE A 62 10.87 5.76 13.88
N GLU A 63 12.16 5.76 14.22
CA GLU A 63 12.75 6.83 15.01
C GLU A 63 12.57 8.18 14.33
N ILE A 64 12.77 8.22 12.99
CA ILE A 64 12.63 9.42 12.19
C ILE A 64 11.15 9.80 11.99
N THR A 65 10.29 8.86 11.64
CA THR A 65 8.85 9.17 11.43
C THR A 65 8.18 9.61 12.73
N TRP A 66 8.51 9.00 13.86
CA TRP A 66 8.05 9.46 15.17
C TRP A 66 8.68 10.81 15.56
N GLY A 67 9.96 11.04 15.24
CA GLY A 67 10.58 12.36 15.46
C GLY A 67 9.86 13.47 14.70
N CYS A 68 9.51 13.24 13.44
CA CYS A 68 8.69 14.16 12.64
C CYS A 68 7.27 14.30 13.20
N GLN A 69 6.64 13.17 13.56
CA GLN A 69 5.29 13.13 14.12
C GLN A 69 5.19 13.94 15.41
N LEU A 70 6.19 13.87 16.30
CA LEU A 70 6.22 14.55 17.59
C LEU A 70 6.62 16.04 17.51
N SER A 71 7.12 16.50 16.35
CA SER A 71 7.61 17.87 16.15
C SER A 71 6.84 18.68 15.11
N GLY A 72 5.70 18.17 14.64
CA GLY A 72 4.83 18.91 13.71
C GLY A 72 5.35 18.95 12.27
N LEU A 73 6.23 18.04 11.88
CA LEU A 73 6.80 17.98 10.54
C LEU A 73 6.02 17.03 9.64
N TYR A 74 6.07 17.29 8.33
CA TYR A 74 5.68 16.30 7.34
C TYR A 74 6.82 15.34 7.08
N TYR A 75 6.52 14.04 6.95
CA TYR A 75 7.50 13.05 6.51
C TYR A 75 7.02 12.36 5.23
N THR A 76 7.96 12.23 4.29
CA THR A 76 7.75 11.58 3.00
C THR A 76 8.63 10.35 2.91
N ALA A 77 8.02 9.17 2.96
CA ALA A 77 8.70 7.91 2.77
C ALA A 77 8.85 7.63 1.27
N VAL A 78 10.09 7.67 0.78
CA VAL A 78 10.42 7.50 -0.64
C VAL A 78 10.66 6.03 -0.94
N ASN A 79 10.05 5.54 -2.02
CA ASN A 79 10.24 4.15 -2.46
C ASN A 79 11.71 3.93 -2.89
N THR A 80 12.40 3.02 -2.20
CA THR A 80 13.81 2.68 -2.47
C THR A 80 14.06 1.96 -3.80
N HIS A 81 12.99 1.57 -4.51
CA HIS A 81 13.07 0.95 -5.84
C HIS A 81 12.83 1.98 -6.97
N PHE A 82 12.62 3.22 -6.63
CA PHE A 82 12.56 4.29 -7.62
C PHE A 82 13.92 4.50 -8.30
N THR A 83 13.88 4.92 -9.57
CA THR A 83 15.10 5.36 -10.26
C THR A 83 15.67 6.61 -9.57
N PRO A 84 16.94 6.92 -9.76
CA PRO A 84 17.55 8.14 -9.23
C PRO A 84 16.74 9.41 -9.53
N ASP A 85 16.26 9.54 -10.77
CA ASP A 85 15.47 10.70 -11.20
C ASP A 85 14.10 10.77 -10.50
N GLU A 86 13.46 9.62 -10.27
CA GLU A 86 12.19 9.56 -9.52
C GLU A 86 12.41 9.92 -8.03
N VAL A 87 13.51 9.47 -7.42
CA VAL A 87 13.86 9.84 -6.04
C VAL A 87 14.14 11.34 -5.94
N ALA A 88 14.96 11.89 -6.85
CA ALA A 88 15.25 13.32 -6.90
C ALA A 88 13.97 14.14 -7.06
N TYR A 89 13.09 13.73 -7.96
CA TYR A 89 11.79 14.36 -8.16
C TYR A 89 10.94 14.38 -6.87
N VAL A 90 10.82 13.25 -6.18
CA VAL A 90 10.00 13.18 -4.94
C VAL A 90 10.56 14.08 -3.85
N ILE A 91 11.88 14.14 -3.69
CA ILE A 91 12.53 14.99 -2.69
C ILE A 91 12.31 16.48 -3.00
N GLU A 92 12.46 16.87 -4.27
CA GLU A 92 12.25 18.26 -4.71
C GLU A 92 10.76 18.65 -4.62
N ASP A 93 9.87 17.79 -5.13
CA ASP A 93 8.43 18.06 -5.17
C ASP A 93 7.83 18.15 -3.75
N SER A 94 8.36 17.37 -2.80
CA SER A 94 7.92 17.37 -1.39
C SER A 94 8.38 18.60 -0.59
N ASP A 95 9.18 19.50 -1.15
CA ASP A 95 9.83 20.62 -0.43
C ASP A 95 10.60 20.13 0.82
N ALA A 96 11.21 18.94 0.74
CA ALA A 96 11.95 18.37 1.85
C ALA A 96 13.17 19.24 2.19
N LYS A 97 13.23 19.76 3.42
CA LYS A 97 14.37 20.50 3.97
C LYS A 97 15.44 19.57 4.55
N ALA A 98 15.04 18.36 4.91
CA ALA A 98 15.95 17.33 5.40
C ALA A 98 15.74 16.01 4.64
N VAL A 99 16.83 15.28 4.40
CA VAL A 99 16.83 13.95 3.80
C VAL A 99 17.62 12.99 4.66
N PHE A 100 16.99 11.85 4.99
CA PHE A 100 17.65 10.68 5.56
C PHE A 100 17.83 9.63 4.47
N LEU A 101 19.07 9.24 4.20
CA LEU A 101 19.44 8.33 3.13
C LEU A 101 20.20 7.11 3.68
N ASP A 102 19.72 5.92 3.35
CA ASP A 102 20.47 4.68 3.62
C ASP A 102 21.76 4.62 2.80
N ILE A 103 22.86 4.24 3.43
CA ILE A 103 24.17 4.15 2.74
C ILE A 103 24.19 3.14 1.59
N THR A 104 23.29 2.15 1.57
CA THR A 104 23.15 1.21 0.44
C THR A 104 22.59 1.90 -0.81
N ALA A 105 21.96 3.05 -0.65
CA ALA A 105 21.49 3.94 -1.71
C ALA A 105 22.47 5.10 -1.99
N ALA A 106 23.76 4.93 -1.71
CA ALA A 106 24.79 5.97 -1.81
C ALA A 106 24.92 6.59 -3.20
N SER A 107 24.58 5.86 -4.26
CA SER A 107 24.53 6.39 -5.64
C SER A 107 23.55 7.56 -5.82
N LEU A 108 22.63 7.74 -4.87
CA LEU A 108 21.67 8.85 -4.82
C LEU A 108 22.23 10.09 -4.07
N GLY A 109 23.40 9.99 -3.47
CA GLY A 109 23.97 11.05 -2.61
C GLY A 109 24.26 12.37 -3.32
N ASP A 110 24.49 12.34 -4.63
CA ASP A 110 24.74 13.53 -5.45
C ASP A 110 23.48 14.23 -5.95
N LEU A 111 22.33 13.57 -5.86
CA LEU A 111 21.09 14.03 -6.48
C LEU A 111 20.44 15.23 -5.77
N ASN A 112 20.80 15.50 -4.52
CA ASN A 112 20.08 16.45 -3.68
C ASN A 112 20.99 17.50 -3.02
N ARG A 113 21.83 18.16 -3.84
CA ARG A 113 22.69 19.27 -3.38
C ARG A 113 21.90 20.49 -2.89
N SER A 114 20.62 20.59 -3.24
CA SER A 114 19.73 21.67 -2.81
C SER A 114 19.16 21.46 -1.40
N VAL A 115 19.19 20.24 -0.84
CA VAL A 115 18.68 19.97 0.51
C VAL A 115 19.72 20.37 1.56
N GLU A 116 19.29 21.22 2.50
CA GLU A 116 20.18 21.79 3.51
C GLU A 116 20.67 20.75 4.52
N VAL A 117 19.77 19.86 4.98
CA VAL A 117 20.05 18.87 6.01
C VAL A 117 20.12 17.48 5.38
N ARG A 118 21.32 16.90 5.38
CA ARG A 118 21.63 15.61 4.78
C ARG A 118 22.21 14.66 5.80
N ILE A 119 21.46 13.58 6.11
CA ILE A 119 21.82 12.61 7.14
C ILE A 119 21.92 11.22 6.52
N SER A 120 23.08 10.57 6.65
CA SER A 120 23.29 9.19 6.19
C SER A 120 22.99 8.20 7.30
N VAL A 121 22.22 7.17 6.99
CA VAL A 121 21.77 6.14 7.93
C VAL A 121 22.45 4.81 7.61
N GLY A 122 22.99 4.16 8.65
CA GLY A 122 23.71 2.90 8.51
C GLY A 122 25.22 3.06 8.30
N GLY A 123 25.76 4.27 8.31
CA GLY A 123 27.18 4.57 8.19
C GLY A 123 27.46 5.97 7.65
N HIS A 124 28.71 6.22 7.28
CA HIS A 124 29.17 7.51 6.78
C HIS A 124 29.06 7.60 5.25
N LEU A 125 28.56 8.72 4.76
CA LEU A 125 28.56 9.08 3.35
C LEU A 125 29.27 10.43 3.17
N PRO A 126 30.21 10.60 2.19
CA PRO A 126 30.90 11.85 1.98
C PRO A 126 29.95 13.03 1.78
N GLY A 127 30.14 14.10 2.56
CA GLY A 127 29.30 15.31 2.52
C GLY A 127 27.94 15.19 3.24
N TRP A 128 27.72 14.11 3.97
CA TRP A 128 26.55 13.86 4.81
C TRP A 128 26.96 13.73 6.28
N CYS A 129 26.08 14.17 7.19
CA CYS A 129 26.25 13.88 8.61
C CYS A 129 25.79 12.45 8.89
N ALA A 130 26.57 11.65 9.59
CA ALA A 130 26.12 10.32 9.97
C ALA A 130 25.03 10.39 11.03
N TYR A 131 24.04 9.51 10.95
CA TYR A 131 22.86 9.51 11.81
C TYR A 131 23.21 9.52 13.30
N GLU A 132 24.09 8.62 13.73
CA GLU A 132 24.50 8.53 15.14
C GLU A 132 25.25 9.78 15.61
N ASP A 133 26.07 10.38 14.76
CA ASP A 133 26.80 11.62 15.08
C ASP A 133 25.81 12.80 15.22
N ALA A 134 24.80 12.88 14.35
CA ALA A 134 23.76 13.88 14.45
C ALA A 134 22.97 13.73 15.76
N LEU A 135 22.58 12.50 16.13
CA LEU A 135 21.86 12.25 17.38
C LEU A 135 22.72 12.55 18.61
N ALA A 136 24.04 12.25 18.57
CA ALA A 136 24.96 12.50 19.70
C ALA A 136 25.11 13.99 20.02
N THR A 137 25.01 14.87 19.02
CA THR A 137 25.20 16.32 19.14
C THR A 137 23.89 17.10 19.29
N ALA A 138 22.74 16.43 19.21
CA ALA A 138 21.44 17.05 19.30
C ALA A 138 21.20 17.77 20.64
N GLY A 139 20.58 18.93 20.58
CA GLY A 139 20.12 19.71 21.74
C GLY A 139 18.89 19.12 22.43
N GLY A 140 18.06 19.97 23.00
CA GLY A 140 16.79 19.58 23.58
C GLY A 140 15.69 19.41 22.53
N ALA A 141 14.82 18.41 22.71
CA ALA A 141 13.67 18.24 21.84
C ALA A 141 12.73 19.47 21.89
N PRO A 142 12.13 19.86 20.75
CA PRO A 142 11.15 20.93 20.71
C PRO A 142 9.87 20.52 21.48
N PRO A 143 8.99 21.48 21.80
CA PRO A 143 7.66 21.17 22.32
C PRO A 143 6.91 20.22 21.40
N LEU A 144 6.14 19.29 21.98
CA LEU A 144 5.36 18.33 21.22
C LEU A 144 4.34 19.05 20.32
N SER A 145 4.27 18.62 19.08
CA SER A 145 3.30 19.09 18.10
C SER A 145 3.06 17.96 17.09
N ASP A 146 1.81 17.71 16.72
CA ASP A 146 1.53 16.63 15.78
C ASP A 146 1.93 16.98 14.34
N GLY A 147 2.76 16.12 13.77
CA GLY A 147 3.11 16.07 12.35
C GLY A 147 2.19 15.14 11.56
N SER A 148 2.49 14.93 10.30
CA SER A 148 1.73 14.04 9.44
C SER A 148 2.59 13.44 8.34
N GLU A 149 2.14 12.31 7.82
CA GLU A 149 2.66 11.77 6.56
C GLU A 149 2.27 12.64 5.36
N MET A 150 3.16 12.71 4.39
CA MET A 150 2.87 13.18 3.04
C MET A 150 3.37 12.10 2.07
N LEU A 151 2.50 11.16 1.74
CA LEU A 151 2.87 9.98 0.98
C LEU A 151 2.58 10.16 -0.51
N TYR A 152 3.48 9.59 -1.32
CA TYR A 152 3.37 9.61 -2.76
C TYR A 152 2.64 8.37 -3.27
N SER A 153 1.55 8.59 -3.98
CA SER A 153 0.87 7.54 -4.73
C SER A 153 1.49 7.39 -6.12
N SER A 154 1.55 6.15 -6.63
CA SER A 154 1.90 5.90 -8.03
C SER A 154 0.77 6.46 -8.91
N GLY A 155 0.92 7.69 -9.37
CA GLY A 155 -0.07 8.34 -10.22
C GLY A 155 -0.38 7.51 -11.47
N THR A 156 -1.67 7.40 -11.82
CA THR A 156 -2.12 6.76 -13.07
C THR A 156 -1.62 7.51 -14.32
N THR A 157 -1.11 8.73 -14.16
CA THR A 157 -0.73 9.66 -15.26
C THR A 157 0.77 9.82 -15.44
N GLY A 158 1.65 9.12 -14.71
CA GLY A 158 3.11 9.15 -14.92
C GLY A 158 3.91 9.39 -13.64
N ARG A 159 4.09 10.63 -13.20
CA ARG A 159 4.89 10.94 -12.01
C ARG A 159 4.13 10.63 -10.72
N PRO A 160 4.82 10.18 -9.65
CA PRO A 160 4.22 10.04 -8.33
C PRO A 160 3.61 11.37 -7.85
N LYS A 161 2.51 11.30 -7.10
CA LYS A 161 1.81 12.47 -6.55
C LYS A 161 1.69 12.39 -5.06
N ALA A 162 2.04 13.49 -4.38
CA ALA A 162 1.90 13.61 -2.94
C ALA A 162 0.45 13.86 -2.55
N VAL A 163 -0.04 13.09 -1.60
CA VAL A 163 -1.29 13.37 -0.89
C VAL A 163 -0.96 14.08 0.40
N ARG A 164 -1.42 15.31 0.54
CA ARG A 164 -1.18 16.14 1.71
C ARG A 164 -2.49 16.42 2.44
N ARG A 165 -2.45 16.29 3.76
CA ARG A 165 -3.52 16.71 4.66
C ARG A 165 -3.05 17.88 5.49
N SER A 166 -3.95 18.80 5.83
CA SER A 166 -3.63 19.92 6.70
C SER A 166 -3.27 19.43 8.10
N LEU A 167 -2.20 19.98 8.68
CA LEU A 167 -1.89 19.73 10.09
C LEU A 167 -2.95 20.38 10.98
N PRO A 168 -3.42 19.68 12.03
CA PRO A 168 -4.42 20.22 12.96
C PRO A 168 -3.98 21.56 13.53
N ALA A 169 -4.86 22.56 13.53
CA ALA A 169 -4.52 23.91 14.00
C ALA A 169 -4.13 23.95 15.50
N ASP A 170 -4.72 23.07 16.28
CA ASP A 170 -4.49 22.90 17.73
C ASP A 170 -3.32 22.00 18.09
N GLY A 171 -2.67 21.38 17.10
CA GLY A 171 -1.58 20.45 17.32
C GLY A 171 -2.00 19.07 17.87
N ASN A 172 -3.31 18.80 17.95
CA ASN A 172 -3.85 17.56 18.52
C ASN A 172 -4.31 16.61 17.42
N GLY A 173 -3.54 15.59 17.15
CA GLY A 173 -3.81 14.38 16.36
C GLY A 173 -4.48 14.57 15.00
N SER A 174 -4.09 13.78 14.02
CA SER A 174 -4.79 13.74 12.75
C SER A 174 -6.05 12.88 12.88
N TRP A 175 -7.17 13.31 12.28
CA TRP A 175 -8.41 12.53 12.21
C TRP A 175 -8.16 11.11 11.65
N ALA A 176 -7.33 10.99 10.62
CA ALA A 176 -7.01 9.69 10.00
C ALA A 176 -6.31 8.74 10.98
N GLN A 177 -5.41 9.26 11.82
CA GLN A 177 -4.73 8.47 12.85
C GLN A 177 -5.71 8.03 13.95
N ALA A 178 -6.61 8.92 14.37
CA ALA A 178 -7.63 8.59 15.36
C ALA A 178 -8.60 7.51 14.85
N VAL A 179 -9.05 7.61 13.61
CA VAL A 179 -9.91 6.59 12.97
C VAL A 179 -9.20 5.24 12.89
N LEU A 180 -7.93 5.22 12.51
CA LEU A 180 -7.16 3.98 12.43
C LEU A 180 -6.93 3.36 13.82
N GLU A 181 -6.58 4.16 14.83
CA GLU A 181 -6.44 3.70 16.22
C GLU A 181 -7.76 3.11 16.75
N LEU A 182 -8.89 3.78 16.46
CA LEU A 182 -10.22 3.29 16.80
C LEU A 182 -10.55 1.95 16.10
N ALA A 183 -10.21 1.83 14.82
CA ALA A 183 -10.40 0.58 14.08
C ALA A 183 -9.56 -0.55 14.66
N LEU A 184 -8.29 -0.31 15.00
CA LEU A 184 -7.42 -1.30 15.62
C LEU A 184 -7.97 -1.79 16.96
N THR A 185 -8.42 -0.87 17.82
CA THR A 185 -8.84 -1.21 19.19
C THR A 185 -10.25 -1.80 19.25
N HIS A 186 -11.21 -1.27 18.47
CA HIS A 186 -12.61 -1.70 18.59
C HIS A 186 -13.04 -2.71 17.54
N LYS A 187 -12.55 -2.59 16.30
CA LYS A 187 -12.95 -3.52 15.23
C LYS A 187 -12.05 -4.74 15.17
N TYR A 188 -10.75 -4.55 15.37
CA TYR A 188 -9.76 -5.63 15.30
C TYR A 188 -9.29 -6.13 16.68
N GLU A 189 -9.87 -5.58 17.75
CA GLU A 189 -9.66 -6.01 19.15
C GLU A 189 -8.17 -6.04 19.55
N MET A 190 -7.39 -5.08 19.02
CA MET A 190 -5.98 -4.94 19.36
C MET A 190 -5.79 -4.22 20.68
N ASP A 191 -4.89 -4.73 21.50
CA ASP A 191 -4.49 -4.15 22.78
C ASP A 191 -2.96 -4.21 22.97
N GLN A 192 -2.48 -3.78 24.13
CA GLN A 192 -1.05 -3.76 24.48
C GLN A 192 -0.40 -5.16 24.54
N SER A 193 -1.19 -6.22 24.68
CA SER A 193 -0.70 -7.60 24.66
C SER A 193 -0.58 -8.17 23.26
N SER A 194 -1.08 -7.45 22.26
CA SER A 194 -1.11 -7.88 20.87
C SER A 194 0.29 -7.80 20.25
N VAL A 195 0.55 -8.71 19.31
CA VAL A 195 1.75 -8.74 18.48
C VAL A 195 1.33 -8.65 17.03
N TYR A 196 1.78 -7.59 16.35
CA TYR A 196 1.43 -7.28 14.97
C TYR A 196 2.57 -7.62 14.02
N LEU A 197 2.30 -8.31 12.92
CA LEU A 197 3.26 -8.60 11.85
C LEU A 197 3.03 -7.67 10.66
N SER A 198 4.06 -6.88 10.31
CA SER A 198 4.12 -6.00 9.15
C SER A 198 5.11 -6.51 8.11
N PRO A 199 4.66 -7.25 7.08
CA PRO A 199 5.52 -7.71 5.99
C PRO A 199 5.66 -6.67 4.87
N ALA A 200 4.89 -5.58 4.92
CA ALA A 200 4.83 -4.57 3.89
C ALA A 200 6.04 -3.60 3.96
N PRO A 201 6.46 -3.04 2.81
CA PRO A 201 7.42 -1.94 2.81
C PRO A 201 6.87 -0.70 3.50
N LEU A 202 7.70 -0.05 4.31
CA LEU A 202 7.31 1.09 5.13
C LEU A 202 7.09 2.40 4.33
N HIS A 203 7.52 2.46 3.08
CA HIS A 203 7.23 3.61 2.22
C HIS A 203 5.79 3.64 1.68
N HIS A 204 4.98 2.61 1.98
CA HIS A 204 3.56 2.58 1.66
C HIS A 204 2.69 2.94 2.87
N ALA A 205 1.55 3.59 2.60
CA ALA A 205 0.61 4.02 3.62
C ALA A 205 0.21 2.88 4.57
N ALA A 206 -0.10 1.70 4.03
CA ALA A 206 -0.45 0.54 4.84
C ALA A 206 0.69 0.12 5.78
N GLY A 207 1.94 0.08 5.30
CA GLY A 207 3.10 -0.29 6.11
C GLY A 207 3.36 0.68 7.26
N VAL A 208 3.52 1.97 6.95
CA VAL A 208 3.88 2.96 7.97
C VAL A 208 2.71 3.31 8.89
N ASN A 209 1.52 3.60 8.33
CA ASN A 209 0.41 4.11 9.13
C ASN A 209 -0.13 3.07 10.11
N TYR A 210 -0.28 1.80 9.66
CA TYR A 210 -0.69 0.73 10.55
C TYR A 210 0.34 0.46 11.65
N THR A 211 1.63 0.39 11.32
CA THR A 211 2.66 0.15 12.34
C THR A 211 2.74 1.29 13.35
N MET A 212 2.65 2.56 12.91
CA MET A 212 2.59 3.69 13.83
C MET A 212 1.32 3.69 14.69
N ALA A 213 0.18 3.28 14.12
CA ALA A 213 -1.06 3.14 14.90
C ALA A 213 -0.97 2.00 15.92
N VAL A 214 -0.36 0.86 15.56
CA VAL A 214 -0.05 -0.25 16.49
C VAL A 214 0.82 0.25 17.67
N ASN A 215 1.85 1.03 17.39
CA ASN A 215 2.65 1.64 18.45
C ASN A 215 1.84 2.63 19.32
N ARG A 216 0.84 3.34 18.76
CA ARG A 216 -0.09 4.19 19.56
C ARG A 216 -0.98 3.37 20.49
N VAL A 217 -1.38 2.16 20.08
CA VAL A 217 -2.10 1.20 20.93
C VAL A 217 -1.20 0.66 22.05
N GLY A 218 0.11 0.67 21.85
CA GLY A 218 1.10 0.12 22.77
C GLY A 218 1.43 -1.36 22.52
N ALA A 219 1.06 -1.87 21.36
CA ALA A 219 1.35 -3.21 20.91
C ALA A 219 2.72 -3.31 20.21
N ALA A 220 3.33 -4.48 20.23
CA ALA A 220 4.59 -4.76 19.55
C ALA A 220 4.37 -4.98 18.04
N SER A 221 5.28 -4.47 17.22
CA SER A 221 5.27 -4.68 15.78
C SER A 221 6.49 -5.47 15.33
N ILE A 222 6.27 -6.58 14.63
CA ILE A 222 7.32 -7.33 13.95
C ILE A 222 7.46 -6.78 12.53
N ILE A 223 8.63 -6.31 12.18
CA ILE A 223 8.94 -5.68 10.90
C ILE A 223 9.78 -6.62 10.06
N MET A 224 9.25 -7.07 8.93
CA MET A 224 10.02 -7.82 7.96
C MET A 224 10.86 -6.87 7.10
N ARG A 225 12.13 -7.21 6.88
CA ARG A 225 12.97 -6.45 5.94
C ARG A 225 12.49 -6.62 4.51
N LYS A 226 12.04 -7.82 4.18
CA LYS A 226 11.45 -8.19 2.89
C LYS A 226 10.47 -9.32 3.11
N PHE A 227 9.36 -9.32 2.38
CA PHE A 227 8.39 -10.40 2.44
C PHE A 227 9.00 -11.73 1.96
N ASP A 228 8.88 -12.76 2.77
CA ASP A 228 9.09 -14.15 2.43
C ASP A 228 7.95 -14.98 3.01
N ALA A 229 7.35 -15.87 2.20
CA ALA A 229 6.13 -16.58 2.57
C ALA A 229 6.32 -17.60 3.70
N GLU A 230 7.46 -18.30 3.74
CA GLU A 230 7.77 -19.24 4.81
C GLU A 230 8.20 -18.51 6.08
N ASP A 231 8.97 -17.44 5.94
CA ASP A 231 9.41 -16.63 7.09
C ASP A 231 8.23 -15.97 7.81
N VAL A 232 7.15 -15.58 7.10
CA VAL A 232 5.88 -15.14 7.71
C VAL A 232 5.37 -16.19 8.68
N LEU A 233 5.30 -17.45 8.26
CA LEU A 233 4.77 -18.54 9.12
C LEU A 233 5.66 -18.79 10.34
N ARG A 234 6.97 -18.81 10.13
CA ARG A 234 7.97 -18.91 11.20
C ARG A 234 7.83 -17.79 12.23
N LEU A 235 7.66 -16.54 11.78
CA LEU A 235 7.49 -15.38 12.65
C LEU A 235 6.17 -15.44 13.44
N ILE A 236 5.09 -15.89 12.79
CA ILE A 236 3.79 -16.09 13.47
C ILE A 236 3.95 -17.06 14.65
N GLU A 237 4.55 -18.21 14.43
CA GLU A 237 4.79 -19.21 15.47
C GLU A 237 5.74 -18.69 16.55
N THR A 238 6.93 -18.19 16.15
CA THR A 238 8.00 -17.79 17.07
C THR A 238 7.58 -16.68 18.01
N HIS A 239 6.85 -15.70 17.52
CA HIS A 239 6.45 -14.53 18.29
C HIS A 239 4.98 -14.54 18.73
N ARG A 240 4.27 -15.65 18.49
CA ARG A 240 2.83 -15.76 18.81
C ARG A 240 2.03 -14.58 18.27
N VAL A 241 2.26 -14.25 16.97
CA VAL A 241 1.59 -13.14 16.30
C VAL A 241 0.08 -13.25 16.41
N THR A 242 -0.57 -12.18 16.82
CA THR A 242 -2.02 -12.10 16.98
C THR A 242 -2.71 -11.37 15.83
N HIS A 243 -2.02 -10.40 15.23
CA HIS A 243 -2.54 -9.55 14.16
C HIS A 243 -1.52 -9.48 13.02
N ALA A 244 -1.99 -9.50 11.79
CA ALA A 244 -1.11 -9.33 10.62
C ALA A 244 -1.83 -8.57 9.51
N GLN A 245 -1.06 -7.83 8.70
CA GLN A 245 -1.61 -7.20 7.50
C GLN A 245 -0.88 -7.69 6.26
N PHE A 246 -1.65 -8.08 5.25
CA PHE A 246 -1.14 -8.60 3.99
C PHE A 246 -1.75 -7.87 2.79
N VAL A 247 -1.21 -8.15 1.63
CA VAL A 247 -1.84 -7.84 0.34
C VAL A 247 -2.16 -9.16 -0.39
N PRO A 248 -3.12 -9.18 -1.32
CA PRO A 248 -3.57 -10.42 -1.98
C PRO A 248 -2.45 -11.25 -2.62
N THR A 249 -1.42 -10.60 -3.18
CA THR A 249 -0.26 -11.31 -3.74
C THR A 249 0.57 -12.07 -2.70
N MET A 250 0.60 -11.60 -1.46
CA MET A 250 1.23 -12.31 -0.34
C MET A 250 0.42 -13.57 -0.01
N PHE A 251 -0.91 -13.50 0.01
CA PHE A 251 -1.78 -14.67 0.18
C PHE A 251 -1.52 -15.72 -0.91
N VAL A 252 -1.47 -15.30 -2.19
CA VAL A 252 -1.17 -16.20 -3.30
C VAL A 252 0.18 -16.90 -3.09
N ARG A 253 1.22 -16.17 -2.69
CA ARG A 253 2.56 -16.73 -2.45
C ARG A 253 2.55 -17.71 -1.27
N MET A 254 1.86 -17.40 -0.17
CA MET A 254 1.71 -18.32 0.96
C MET A 254 0.94 -19.59 0.59
N LEU A 255 -0.15 -19.48 -0.19
CA LEU A 255 -0.93 -20.62 -0.67
C LEU A 255 -0.16 -21.51 -1.67
N LYS A 256 0.87 -20.97 -2.34
CA LYS A 256 1.77 -21.71 -3.23
C LYS A 256 2.91 -22.44 -2.52
N LEU A 257 3.10 -22.22 -1.23
CA LEU A 257 4.01 -23.05 -0.44
C LEU A 257 3.52 -24.51 -0.45
N PRO A 258 4.45 -25.50 -0.47
CA PRO A 258 4.09 -26.89 -0.31
C PRO A 258 3.27 -27.12 0.98
N GLU A 259 2.29 -28.00 0.92
CA GLU A 259 1.40 -28.29 2.06
C GLU A 259 2.19 -28.67 3.32
N ALA A 260 3.19 -29.53 3.17
CA ALA A 260 4.08 -29.92 4.28
C ALA A 260 4.85 -28.73 4.91
N VAL A 261 5.08 -27.64 4.17
CA VAL A 261 5.67 -26.41 4.73
C VAL A 261 4.61 -25.62 5.49
N ARG A 262 3.40 -25.50 4.92
CA ARG A 262 2.29 -24.77 5.56
C ARG A 262 1.85 -25.40 6.88
N GLU A 263 1.85 -26.73 6.94
CA GLU A 263 1.46 -27.53 8.13
C GLU A 263 2.55 -27.60 9.21
N ARG A 264 3.79 -27.21 8.90
CA ARG A 264 4.91 -27.25 9.86
C ARG A 264 4.76 -26.24 10.99
N TYR A 265 4.13 -25.11 10.72
CA TYR A 265 4.10 -23.96 11.62
C TYR A 265 2.75 -23.79 12.30
N ASP A 266 2.78 -23.50 13.60
CA ASP A 266 1.59 -23.19 14.39
C ASP A 266 1.16 -21.73 14.17
N VAL A 267 0.08 -21.53 13.43
CA VAL A 267 -0.53 -20.21 13.18
C VAL A 267 -1.73 -19.91 14.08
N SER A 268 -2.02 -20.76 15.07
CA SER A 268 -3.21 -20.68 15.94
C SER A 268 -3.25 -19.45 16.84
N SER A 269 -2.15 -18.71 16.97
CA SER A 269 -2.10 -17.43 17.70
C SER A 269 -2.79 -16.28 16.97
N LEU A 270 -3.01 -16.39 15.65
CA LEU A 270 -3.68 -15.36 14.88
C LEU A 270 -5.13 -15.17 15.32
N ARG A 271 -5.51 -13.94 15.60
CA ARG A 271 -6.87 -13.50 15.93
C ARG A 271 -7.49 -12.63 14.85
N CYS A 272 -6.67 -11.88 14.15
CA CYS A 272 -7.10 -10.97 13.09
C CYS A 272 -6.05 -10.87 11.98
N VAL A 273 -6.48 -11.05 10.75
CA VAL A 273 -5.67 -10.85 9.55
C VAL A 273 -6.36 -9.81 8.67
N ILE A 274 -5.65 -8.76 8.30
CA ILE A 274 -6.20 -7.66 7.51
C ILE A 274 -5.58 -7.71 6.11
N HIS A 275 -6.37 -7.51 5.06
CA HIS A 275 -5.81 -7.28 3.74
C HIS A 275 -6.47 -6.10 3.02
N ALA A 276 -5.74 -5.51 2.08
CA ALA A 276 -6.16 -4.39 1.27
C ALA A 276 -5.23 -4.17 0.06
N ALA A 277 -5.30 -2.98 -0.52
CA ALA A 277 -4.42 -2.43 -1.57
C ALA A 277 -4.64 -2.99 -2.99
N ALA A 278 -5.26 -4.15 -3.14
CA ALA A 278 -5.61 -4.72 -4.44
C ALA A 278 -6.85 -5.61 -4.31
N PRO A 279 -7.60 -5.86 -5.38
CA PRO A 279 -8.65 -6.87 -5.38
C PRO A 279 -8.10 -8.25 -5.00
N CYS A 280 -8.80 -8.95 -4.11
CA CYS A 280 -8.43 -10.30 -3.72
C CYS A 280 -9.28 -11.30 -4.51
N PRO A 281 -8.67 -12.24 -5.28
CA PRO A 281 -9.43 -13.28 -5.94
C PRO A 281 -10.27 -14.06 -4.93
N LEU A 282 -11.53 -14.32 -5.28
CA LEU A 282 -12.50 -14.98 -4.40
C LEU A 282 -11.95 -16.30 -3.83
N GLU A 283 -11.43 -17.18 -4.70
CA GLU A 283 -10.84 -18.45 -4.30
C GLU A 283 -9.64 -18.28 -3.37
N VAL A 284 -8.79 -17.26 -3.60
CA VAL A 284 -7.64 -16.99 -2.72
C VAL A 284 -8.11 -16.70 -1.30
N LYS A 285 -9.09 -15.81 -1.15
CA LYS A 285 -9.61 -15.44 0.18
C LYS A 285 -10.32 -16.61 0.85
N GLN A 286 -11.11 -17.40 0.10
CA GLN A 286 -11.75 -18.63 0.61
C GLN A 286 -10.71 -19.64 1.11
N ARG A 287 -9.65 -19.89 0.34
CA ARG A 287 -8.56 -20.80 0.73
C ARG A 287 -7.78 -20.30 1.94
N MET A 288 -7.55 -19.00 2.03
CA MET A 288 -6.92 -18.41 3.23
C MET A 288 -7.81 -18.53 4.46
N MET A 289 -9.13 -18.32 4.33
CA MET A 289 -10.08 -18.53 5.43
C MET A 289 -10.18 -20.00 5.85
N ALA A 290 -10.09 -20.94 4.91
CA ALA A 290 -10.03 -22.36 5.22
C ALA A 290 -8.77 -22.74 6.00
N TRP A 291 -7.66 -22.03 5.79
CA TRP A 291 -6.38 -22.29 6.46
C TRP A 291 -6.25 -21.54 7.79
N PHE A 292 -6.48 -20.22 7.80
CA PHE A 292 -6.32 -19.37 9.00
C PHE A 292 -7.55 -19.31 9.90
N GLY A 293 -8.70 -19.77 9.41
CA GLY A 293 -10.00 -19.56 10.04
C GLY A 293 -10.70 -18.28 9.57
N PRO A 294 -11.94 -18.06 10.04
CA PRO A 294 -12.75 -16.88 9.68
C PRO A 294 -12.30 -15.62 10.44
N ILE A 295 -11.06 -15.22 10.27
CA ILE A 295 -10.40 -14.08 10.93
C ILE A 295 -9.89 -13.03 9.93
N ILE A 296 -10.24 -13.17 8.63
CA ILE A 296 -9.72 -12.33 7.57
C ILE A 296 -10.64 -11.15 7.30
N HIS A 297 -10.18 -9.98 7.65
CA HIS A 297 -10.83 -8.70 7.40
C HIS A 297 -10.28 -8.06 6.12
N GLU A 298 -11.10 -7.27 5.47
CA GLU A 298 -10.70 -6.49 4.31
C GLU A 298 -11.12 -5.03 4.49
N TYR A 299 -10.31 -4.12 3.98
CA TYR A 299 -10.73 -2.74 3.76
C TYR A 299 -10.35 -2.29 2.36
N TYR A 300 -11.16 -1.39 1.82
CA TYR A 300 -10.86 -0.63 0.61
C TYR A 300 -10.74 0.84 0.96
N GLY A 301 -9.81 1.53 0.30
CA GLY A 301 -9.63 2.97 0.44
C GLY A 301 -8.42 3.46 -0.35
N GLY A 302 -8.40 4.77 -0.60
CA GLY A 302 -7.27 5.47 -1.21
C GLY A 302 -6.42 6.21 -0.17
N THR A 303 -5.20 6.55 -0.55
CA THR A 303 -4.31 7.40 0.25
C THR A 303 -4.95 8.76 0.53
N GLU A 304 -5.84 9.21 -0.35
CA GLU A 304 -6.64 10.43 -0.26
C GLU A 304 -7.56 10.46 0.97
N GLY A 305 -8.02 9.29 1.42
CA GLY A 305 -8.73 9.11 2.69
C GLY A 305 -10.22 9.47 2.70
N PHE A 306 -10.80 9.90 1.59
CA PHE A 306 -12.23 10.24 1.51
C PHE A 306 -13.13 9.04 1.17
N ALA A 307 -12.57 7.98 0.58
CA ALA A 307 -13.26 6.75 0.26
C ALA A 307 -12.82 5.65 1.23
N GLY A 308 -13.74 4.86 1.70
CA GLY A 308 -13.41 3.74 2.57
C GLY A 308 -14.59 2.79 2.78
N THR A 309 -14.25 1.50 2.80
CA THR A 309 -15.13 0.43 3.26
C THR A 309 -14.36 -0.51 4.17
N THR A 310 -15.07 -1.29 4.95
CA THR A 310 -14.49 -2.40 5.69
C THR A 310 -15.47 -3.56 5.74
N ILE A 311 -14.97 -4.80 5.68
CA ILE A 311 -15.77 -6.01 5.81
C ILE A 311 -15.09 -7.02 6.73
N GLY A 312 -15.87 -7.60 7.63
CA GLY A 312 -15.46 -8.68 8.50
C GLY A 312 -15.62 -10.06 7.83
N PRO A 313 -15.07 -11.12 8.45
CA PRO A 313 -15.10 -12.46 7.87
C PRO A 313 -16.54 -13.01 7.71
N GLU A 314 -17.41 -12.82 8.68
CA GLU A 314 -18.80 -13.30 8.63
C GLU A 314 -19.60 -12.57 7.55
N GLU A 315 -19.48 -11.24 7.47
CA GLU A 315 -20.12 -10.43 6.43
C GLU A 315 -19.62 -10.85 5.04
N TRP A 316 -18.30 -11.08 4.91
CA TRP A 316 -17.72 -11.49 3.63
C TRP A 316 -18.20 -12.87 3.19
N LEU A 317 -18.40 -13.82 4.12
CA LEU A 317 -18.95 -15.14 3.80
C LEU A 317 -20.41 -15.05 3.32
N ALA A 318 -21.17 -14.05 3.79
CA ALA A 318 -22.53 -13.77 3.32
C ALA A 318 -22.53 -12.99 1.98
N HIS A 319 -21.52 -12.14 1.74
CA HIS A 319 -21.37 -11.31 0.54
C HIS A 319 -20.00 -11.53 -0.14
N PRO A 320 -19.75 -12.72 -0.71
CA PRO A 320 -18.44 -13.07 -1.26
C PRO A 320 -18.03 -12.14 -2.40
N GLY A 321 -16.79 -11.60 -2.33
CA GLY A 321 -16.26 -10.65 -3.31
C GLY A 321 -16.55 -9.18 -3.01
N SER A 322 -17.39 -8.87 -2.02
CA SER A 322 -17.59 -7.51 -1.55
C SER A 322 -16.37 -7.00 -0.79
N VAL A 323 -16.13 -5.70 -0.91
CA VAL A 323 -15.15 -4.95 -0.09
C VAL A 323 -15.78 -4.29 1.14
N GLY A 324 -17.09 -4.52 1.37
CA GLY A 324 -17.85 -4.03 2.52
C GLY A 324 -18.77 -2.87 2.23
N LYS A 325 -19.40 -2.37 3.30
CA LYS A 325 -20.28 -1.20 3.19
C LYS A 325 -19.47 0.09 3.22
N PRO A 326 -19.81 1.06 2.36
CA PRO A 326 -19.16 2.38 2.37
C PRO A 326 -19.33 3.09 3.71
N MET A 327 -18.28 3.76 4.18
CA MET A 327 -18.30 4.56 5.41
C MET A 327 -18.91 5.94 5.21
N SER A 328 -19.09 6.37 3.94
CA SER A 328 -19.77 7.58 3.52
C SER A 328 -20.72 7.26 2.37
N PRO A 329 -21.72 8.11 2.04
CA PRO A 329 -22.58 7.88 0.90
C PRO A 329 -21.78 7.65 -0.38
N VAL A 330 -22.15 6.61 -1.13
CA VAL A 330 -21.53 6.24 -2.42
C VAL A 330 -22.56 6.32 -3.52
N HIS A 331 -22.15 6.84 -4.68
CA HIS A 331 -22.95 7.00 -5.88
C HIS A 331 -22.27 6.24 -7.03
N VAL A 332 -23.02 5.39 -7.71
CA VAL A 332 -22.54 4.67 -8.89
C VAL A 332 -22.98 5.43 -10.12
N VAL A 333 -22.05 5.96 -10.90
CA VAL A 333 -22.34 6.90 -11.99
C VAL A 333 -21.96 6.28 -13.34
N GLY A 334 -22.87 6.35 -14.29
CA GLY A 334 -22.66 5.89 -15.67
C GLY A 334 -21.90 6.88 -16.53
N ASP A 335 -21.59 6.46 -17.76
CA ASP A 335 -20.85 7.29 -18.74
C ASP A 335 -21.59 8.59 -19.13
N ASP A 336 -22.91 8.63 -18.93
CA ASP A 336 -23.77 9.81 -19.16
C ASP A 336 -23.79 10.79 -17.96
N GLY A 337 -23.06 10.51 -16.88
CA GLY A 337 -23.01 11.30 -15.66
C GLY A 337 -24.22 11.12 -14.73
N ASN A 338 -25.13 10.22 -15.03
CA ASN A 338 -26.29 9.91 -14.19
C ASN A 338 -26.00 8.75 -13.23
N GLU A 339 -26.68 8.77 -12.07
CA GLU A 339 -26.63 7.64 -11.14
C GLU A 339 -27.32 6.41 -11.77
N LEU A 340 -26.66 5.28 -11.60
CA LEU A 340 -27.16 3.99 -12.06
C LEU A 340 -28.02 3.30 -11.00
N PRO A 341 -28.98 2.47 -11.42
CA PRO A 341 -29.71 1.59 -10.51
C PRO A 341 -28.79 0.65 -9.73
N ILE A 342 -29.26 0.22 -8.55
CA ILE A 342 -28.60 -0.78 -7.70
C ILE A 342 -28.25 -2.02 -8.54
N GLY A 343 -27.04 -2.56 -8.33
CA GLY A 343 -26.51 -3.72 -9.03
C GLY A 343 -25.89 -3.44 -10.39
N GLN A 344 -26.02 -2.24 -10.93
CA GLN A 344 -25.33 -1.85 -12.17
C GLN A 344 -23.96 -1.28 -11.88
N SER A 345 -22.97 -1.66 -12.70
CA SER A 345 -21.59 -1.21 -12.55
C SER A 345 -21.36 0.13 -13.24
N GLY A 346 -20.72 1.06 -12.53
CA GLY A 346 -20.32 2.38 -13.00
C GLY A 346 -19.12 2.90 -12.21
N GLU A 347 -18.75 4.16 -12.43
CA GLU A 347 -17.71 4.81 -11.64
C GLU A 347 -18.20 5.14 -10.23
N LEU A 348 -17.38 4.83 -9.23
CA LEU A 348 -17.71 5.03 -7.83
C LEU A 348 -17.33 6.43 -7.37
N TYR A 349 -18.32 7.18 -6.90
CA TYR A 349 -18.17 8.50 -6.32
C TYR A 349 -18.59 8.49 -4.85
N PHE A 350 -17.85 9.21 -4.02
CA PHE A 350 -18.08 9.31 -2.58
C PHE A 350 -18.44 10.75 -2.19
N GLU A 351 -19.44 10.90 -1.34
CA GLU A 351 -19.88 12.18 -0.80
C GLU A 351 -19.29 12.39 0.59
N GLY A 352 -18.77 13.61 0.86
CA GLY A 352 -18.19 13.95 2.15
C GLY A 352 -16.79 13.34 2.37
N GLY A 353 -16.40 13.17 3.64
CA GLY A 353 -15.07 12.71 4.06
C GLY A 353 -14.07 13.86 4.23
N PRO A 354 -12.85 13.57 4.74
CA PRO A 354 -11.84 14.57 5.04
C PRO A 354 -11.33 15.28 3.79
N ASP A 355 -10.90 16.53 3.98
CA ASP A 355 -10.24 17.28 2.94
C ASP A 355 -8.81 16.78 2.72
N PHE A 356 -8.39 16.81 1.46
CA PHE A 356 -7.04 16.52 1.03
C PHE A 356 -6.66 17.39 -0.17
N GLU A 357 -5.39 17.44 -0.47
CA GLU A 357 -4.90 18.01 -1.72
C GLU A 357 -3.82 17.11 -2.35
N TYR A 358 -3.77 17.08 -3.67
CA TYR A 358 -2.53 16.69 -4.33
C TYR A 358 -1.58 17.88 -4.26
N PHE A 359 -0.52 17.73 -3.50
CA PHE A 359 0.41 18.81 -3.20
C PHE A 359 0.97 19.40 -4.48
N LYS A 360 0.94 20.74 -4.59
CA LYS A 360 1.32 21.51 -5.79
C LYS A 360 0.53 21.21 -7.07
N ASP A 361 -0.55 20.42 -7.02
CA ASP A 361 -1.36 20.09 -8.20
C ASP A 361 -2.86 20.38 -7.96
N PRO A 362 -3.26 21.67 -7.91
CA PRO A 362 -4.66 22.04 -7.69
C PRO A 362 -5.58 21.61 -8.84
N ALA A 363 -5.06 21.52 -10.06
CA ALA A 363 -5.83 21.03 -11.21
C ALA A 363 -6.19 19.54 -11.04
N LYS A 364 -5.25 18.73 -10.57
CA LYS A 364 -5.50 17.33 -10.26
C LYS A 364 -6.42 17.18 -9.05
N THR A 365 -6.25 18.01 -8.02
CA THR A 365 -7.16 18.03 -6.87
C THR A 365 -8.58 18.31 -7.31
N ALA A 366 -8.78 19.33 -8.16
CA ALA A 366 -10.10 19.64 -8.72
C ALA A 366 -10.66 18.50 -9.60
N SER A 367 -9.80 17.76 -10.31
CA SER A 367 -10.24 16.70 -11.24
C SER A 367 -10.83 15.45 -10.58
N VAL A 368 -10.74 15.30 -9.26
CA VAL A 368 -11.39 14.18 -8.55
C VAL A 368 -12.86 14.46 -8.24
N TYR A 369 -13.30 15.70 -8.38
CA TYR A 369 -14.67 16.12 -8.13
C TYR A 369 -15.49 16.13 -9.42
N ASN A 370 -16.71 15.63 -9.35
CA ASN A 370 -17.70 15.86 -10.41
C ASN A 370 -18.47 17.17 -10.16
N GLU A 371 -19.39 17.51 -11.05
CA GLU A 371 -20.22 18.71 -10.96
C GLU A 371 -21.11 18.77 -9.69
N ARG A 372 -21.40 17.62 -9.08
CA ARG A 372 -22.18 17.50 -7.84
C ARG A 372 -21.33 17.62 -6.58
N GLY A 373 -20.00 17.77 -6.73
CA GLY A 373 -19.05 17.84 -5.62
C GLY A 373 -18.70 16.47 -5.02
N TRP A 374 -19.09 15.38 -5.65
CA TRP A 374 -18.70 14.03 -5.25
C TRP A 374 -17.29 13.70 -5.76
N ARG A 375 -16.57 12.85 -5.05
CA ARG A 375 -15.17 12.53 -5.31
C ARG A 375 -14.97 11.09 -5.77
N SER A 376 -14.14 10.87 -6.79
CA SER A 376 -13.80 9.53 -7.28
C SER A 376 -12.30 9.25 -7.19
N LEU A 377 -11.95 7.99 -6.88
CA LEU A 377 -10.60 7.44 -7.03
C LEU A 377 -10.36 6.86 -8.44
N GLY A 378 -11.38 6.89 -9.31
CA GLY A 378 -11.38 6.28 -10.63
C GLY A 378 -11.59 4.76 -10.59
N ASP A 379 -12.17 4.25 -9.53
CA ASP A 379 -12.50 2.83 -9.40
C ASP A 379 -13.93 2.58 -9.91
N MET A 380 -14.13 1.44 -10.60
CA MET A 380 -15.40 0.98 -11.13
C MET A 380 -16.00 -0.08 -10.21
N GLY A 381 -17.32 -0.08 -10.05
CA GLY A 381 -17.98 -1.05 -9.20
C GLY A 381 -19.51 -0.88 -9.16
N TYR A 382 -20.14 -1.61 -8.28
CA TYR A 382 -21.58 -1.51 -8.02
C TYR A 382 -21.86 -1.71 -6.53
N VAL A 383 -23.07 -1.36 -6.13
CA VAL A 383 -23.60 -1.61 -4.77
C VAL A 383 -24.80 -2.54 -4.92
N ASP A 384 -24.88 -3.58 -4.08
CA ASP A 384 -26.00 -4.50 -4.04
C ASP A 384 -27.19 -3.95 -3.22
N GLU A 385 -28.30 -4.72 -3.18
CA GLU A 385 -29.54 -4.36 -2.47
C GLU A 385 -29.34 -4.24 -0.95
N ASP A 386 -28.31 -4.91 -0.39
CA ASP A 386 -27.96 -4.88 1.03
C ASP A 386 -26.96 -3.76 1.36
N GLY A 387 -26.54 -2.97 0.35
CA GLY A 387 -25.62 -1.85 0.49
C GLY A 387 -24.13 -2.25 0.52
N TYR A 388 -23.79 -3.47 0.13
CA TYR A 388 -22.39 -3.90 -0.01
C TYR A 388 -21.82 -3.48 -1.35
N MET A 389 -20.59 -2.97 -1.34
CA MET A 389 -19.86 -2.49 -2.52
C MET A 389 -18.96 -3.58 -3.09
N TYR A 390 -18.95 -3.68 -4.41
CA TYR A 390 -18.13 -4.61 -5.19
C TYR A 390 -17.31 -3.84 -6.19
N LEU A 391 -16.00 -4.09 -6.22
CA LEU A 391 -15.08 -3.50 -7.20
C LEU A 391 -15.00 -4.39 -8.44
N THR A 392 -15.08 -3.79 -9.61
CA THR A 392 -14.94 -4.51 -10.87
C THR A 392 -13.59 -4.28 -11.53
N ASP A 393 -13.12 -3.05 -11.61
CA ASP A 393 -11.77 -2.68 -12.12
C ASP A 393 -11.48 -1.18 -11.85
N ARG A 394 -10.43 -0.67 -12.48
CA ARG A 394 -10.18 0.76 -12.63
C ARG A 394 -10.59 1.23 -14.01
N SER A 395 -11.22 2.39 -14.10
CA SER A 395 -11.65 3.01 -15.36
C SER A 395 -10.51 3.11 -16.39
N THR A 396 -9.26 3.32 -15.92
CA THR A 396 -8.07 3.42 -16.77
C THR A 396 -7.60 2.11 -17.39
N PHE A 397 -8.06 0.96 -16.90
CA PHE A 397 -7.67 -0.37 -17.40
C PHE A 397 -8.81 -1.14 -18.07
N MET A 398 -10.02 -0.63 -17.98
CA MET A 398 -11.15 -1.19 -18.72
C MET A 398 -10.81 -1.27 -20.21
N ILE A 399 -11.07 -2.41 -20.81
CA ILE A 399 -10.81 -2.70 -22.23
C ILE A 399 -12.11 -2.49 -22.99
N VAL A 400 -12.08 -1.70 -24.05
CA VAL A 400 -13.24 -1.51 -24.93
C VAL A 400 -13.01 -2.28 -26.20
N SER A 401 -13.63 -3.46 -26.32
CA SER A 401 -13.47 -4.36 -27.46
C SER A 401 -14.79 -4.51 -28.19
N GLY A 402 -14.87 -4.01 -29.43
CA GLY A 402 -16.09 -4.07 -30.24
C GLY A 402 -17.31 -3.42 -29.55
N GLY A 403 -17.10 -2.36 -28.76
CA GLY A 403 -18.18 -1.68 -28.00
C GLY A 403 -18.57 -2.38 -26.69
N VAL A 404 -17.86 -3.46 -26.30
CA VAL A 404 -18.09 -4.17 -25.05
C VAL A 404 -17.02 -3.79 -24.02
N ASN A 405 -17.46 -3.35 -22.84
CA ASN A 405 -16.58 -3.09 -21.71
C ASN A 405 -16.13 -4.41 -21.07
N ILE A 406 -14.82 -4.66 -21.05
CA ILE A 406 -14.22 -5.85 -20.46
C ILE A 406 -13.35 -5.41 -19.29
N TYR A 407 -13.55 -6.03 -18.15
CA TYR A 407 -12.76 -5.81 -16.94
C TYR A 407 -11.66 -6.86 -16.84
N PRO A 408 -10.39 -6.50 -17.12
CA PRO A 408 -9.28 -7.45 -17.17
C PRO A 408 -8.98 -8.14 -15.84
N GLN A 409 -9.44 -7.58 -14.73
CA GLN A 409 -9.23 -8.15 -13.40
C GLN A 409 -9.80 -9.57 -13.26
N GLU A 410 -10.90 -9.89 -13.94
CA GLU A 410 -11.47 -11.24 -13.91
C GLU A 410 -10.50 -12.29 -14.46
N ALA A 411 -9.86 -11.99 -15.60
CA ALA A 411 -8.87 -12.87 -16.20
C ALA A 411 -7.56 -12.92 -15.40
N GLU A 412 -7.14 -11.80 -14.81
CA GLU A 412 -5.98 -11.78 -13.89
C GLU A 412 -6.20 -12.65 -12.67
N ASN A 413 -7.34 -12.51 -12.00
CA ASN A 413 -7.71 -13.31 -10.83
C ASN A 413 -7.68 -14.81 -11.11
N LEU A 414 -8.07 -15.20 -12.31
CA LEU A 414 -8.05 -16.60 -12.73
C LEU A 414 -6.62 -17.08 -13.06
N LEU A 415 -5.88 -16.32 -13.87
CA LEU A 415 -4.54 -16.70 -14.31
C LEU A 415 -3.56 -16.81 -13.14
N VAL A 416 -3.65 -15.94 -12.13
CA VAL A 416 -2.75 -15.97 -10.96
C VAL A 416 -2.91 -17.26 -10.14
N LEU A 417 -4.03 -17.95 -10.25
CA LEU A 417 -4.30 -19.24 -9.60
C LEU A 417 -3.70 -20.44 -10.35
N HIS A 418 -3.32 -20.24 -11.62
CA HIS A 418 -2.77 -21.34 -12.42
C HIS A 418 -1.44 -21.83 -11.83
N PRO A 419 -1.25 -23.17 -11.65
CA PRO A 419 -0.08 -23.72 -10.94
C PRO A 419 1.24 -23.44 -11.64
N LYS A 420 1.24 -23.24 -12.95
CA LYS A 420 2.44 -22.95 -13.77
C LYS A 420 2.80 -21.45 -13.80
N LEU A 421 2.04 -20.57 -13.15
CA LEU A 421 2.31 -19.13 -13.14
C LEU A 421 2.69 -18.65 -11.74
N VAL A 422 3.56 -17.66 -11.68
CA VAL A 422 3.82 -16.87 -10.46
C VAL A 422 2.87 -15.69 -10.42
N ASP A 423 2.64 -15.05 -11.59
CA ASP A 423 1.93 -13.78 -11.70
C ASP A 423 1.33 -13.56 -13.09
N ALA A 424 0.36 -12.65 -13.20
CA ALA A 424 -0.32 -12.31 -14.44
C ALA A 424 -0.72 -10.83 -14.50
N ALA A 425 -0.63 -10.24 -15.68
CA ALA A 425 -1.13 -8.93 -16.05
C ALA A 425 -2.04 -9.07 -17.27
N VAL A 426 -3.25 -8.54 -17.22
CA VAL A 426 -4.18 -8.52 -18.35
C VAL A 426 -4.59 -7.09 -18.66
N PHE A 427 -4.60 -6.72 -19.94
CA PHE A 427 -4.93 -5.37 -20.40
C PHE A 427 -5.31 -5.37 -21.90
N GLY A 428 -5.89 -4.25 -22.35
CA GLY A 428 -6.21 -4.02 -23.76
C GLY A 428 -4.98 -3.63 -24.56
N VAL A 429 -4.83 -4.26 -25.72
CA VAL A 429 -3.87 -3.87 -26.75
C VAL A 429 -4.62 -3.47 -28.03
N PRO A 430 -4.02 -2.63 -28.90
CA PRO A 430 -4.68 -2.20 -30.13
C PRO A 430 -5.09 -3.36 -31.01
N ASN A 431 -6.32 -3.30 -31.53
CA ASN A 431 -6.85 -4.23 -32.52
C ASN A 431 -7.61 -3.42 -33.58
N ASP A 432 -7.25 -3.58 -34.86
CA ASP A 432 -7.78 -2.74 -35.95
C ASP A 432 -9.26 -3.01 -36.25
N GLU A 433 -9.83 -4.16 -35.83
CA GLU A 433 -11.24 -4.53 -36.04
C GLU A 433 -12.13 -4.15 -34.83
N PHE A 434 -11.60 -4.37 -33.60
CA PHE A 434 -12.39 -4.24 -32.37
C PHE A 434 -11.99 -3.03 -31.52
N GLY A 435 -11.03 -2.21 -31.98
CA GLY A 435 -10.42 -1.13 -31.19
C GLY A 435 -9.38 -1.65 -30.21
N GLU A 436 -9.79 -2.47 -29.26
CA GLU A 436 -8.89 -3.18 -28.35
C GLU A 436 -9.16 -4.67 -28.34
N GLU A 437 -8.14 -5.47 -28.01
CA GLU A 437 -8.29 -6.89 -27.67
C GLU A 437 -7.62 -7.21 -26.35
N VAL A 438 -8.09 -8.28 -25.72
CA VAL A 438 -7.55 -8.74 -24.42
C VAL A 438 -6.21 -9.46 -24.63
N LYS A 439 -5.16 -8.97 -23.96
CA LYS A 439 -3.83 -9.59 -23.93
C LYS A 439 -3.43 -9.90 -22.50
N ALA A 440 -2.81 -11.05 -22.28
CA ALA A 440 -2.14 -11.37 -21.03
C ALA A 440 -0.62 -11.35 -21.19
N VAL A 441 0.08 -10.81 -20.17
CA VAL A 441 1.52 -10.99 -19.96
C VAL A 441 1.68 -11.71 -18.63
N VAL A 442 2.34 -12.87 -18.63
CA VAL A 442 2.39 -13.73 -17.46
C VAL A 442 3.82 -14.09 -17.07
N GLN A 443 4.03 -14.26 -15.77
CA GLN A 443 5.30 -14.73 -15.22
C GLN A 443 5.22 -16.23 -14.95
N PRO A 444 5.98 -17.08 -15.67
CA PRO A 444 6.00 -18.52 -15.43
C PRO A 444 6.62 -18.88 -14.08
N ALA A 445 6.18 -19.98 -13.47
CA ALA A 445 6.80 -20.55 -12.29
C ALA A 445 8.18 -21.13 -12.62
N HIS A 446 9.03 -21.24 -11.59
CA HIS A 446 10.37 -21.82 -11.77
C HIS A 446 10.31 -23.23 -12.37
N GLY A 447 11.11 -23.48 -13.41
CA GLY A 447 11.13 -24.75 -14.11
C GLY A 447 10.03 -24.95 -15.16
N VAL A 448 9.13 -23.99 -15.32
CA VAL A 448 8.13 -24.00 -16.40
C VAL A 448 8.72 -23.36 -17.64
N THR A 449 8.66 -24.07 -18.76
CA THR A 449 9.18 -23.58 -20.06
C THR A 449 8.10 -22.73 -20.75
N PRO A 450 8.36 -21.44 -21.04
CA PRO A 450 7.49 -20.61 -21.85
C PRO A 450 7.40 -21.13 -23.29
N GLY A 451 6.27 -20.91 -23.94
CA GLY A 451 6.10 -21.23 -25.35
C GLY A 451 4.65 -21.47 -25.78
N PRO A 452 4.43 -21.77 -27.08
CA PRO A 452 3.08 -21.89 -27.65
C PRO A 452 2.17 -22.90 -26.94
N ALA A 453 2.76 -24.00 -26.43
CA ALA A 453 1.98 -25.01 -25.69
C ALA A 453 1.43 -24.48 -24.39
N LEU A 454 2.22 -23.71 -23.62
CA LEU A 454 1.77 -23.08 -22.39
C LEU A 454 0.77 -21.95 -22.69
N GLU A 455 1.00 -21.16 -23.73
CA GLU A 455 0.04 -20.14 -24.17
C GLU A 455 -1.33 -20.76 -24.47
N ALA A 456 -1.37 -21.83 -25.28
CA ALA A 456 -2.62 -22.51 -25.60
C ALA A 456 -3.31 -23.09 -24.37
N GLU A 457 -2.55 -23.66 -23.43
CA GLU A 457 -3.06 -24.15 -22.14
C GLU A 457 -3.70 -23.05 -21.31
N LEU A 458 -3.05 -21.89 -21.20
CA LEU A 458 -3.55 -20.76 -20.40
C LEU A 458 -4.81 -20.13 -21.02
N ILE A 459 -4.85 -19.99 -22.36
CA ILE A 459 -6.04 -19.52 -23.05
C ILE A 459 -7.20 -20.52 -22.86
N ALA A 460 -6.94 -21.83 -22.99
CA ALA A 460 -7.93 -22.85 -22.75
C ALA A 460 -8.43 -22.84 -21.31
N TYR A 461 -7.52 -22.64 -20.35
CA TYR A 461 -7.88 -22.49 -18.94
C TYR A 461 -8.81 -21.30 -18.73
N CYS A 462 -8.51 -20.14 -19.32
CA CYS A 462 -9.41 -18.98 -19.24
C CYS A 462 -10.79 -19.28 -19.87
N ARG A 463 -10.83 -19.90 -21.04
CA ARG A 463 -12.07 -20.24 -21.74
C ARG A 463 -12.97 -21.24 -21.01
N ALA A 464 -12.37 -22.08 -20.16
CA ALA A 464 -13.13 -23.03 -19.34
C ALA A 464 -13.87 -22.35 -18.17
N HIS A 465 -13.47 -21.12 -17.79
CA HIS A 465 -13.98 -20.46 -16.59
C HIS A 465 -14.61 -19.09 -16.87
N LEU A 466 -14.34 -18.47 -18.02
CA LEU A 466 -14.81 -17.13 -18.38
C LEU A 466 -15.49 -17.13 -19.75
N ALA A 467 -16.38 -16.16 -19.94
CA ALA A 467 -16.96 -15.89 -21.26
C ALA A 467 -15.85 -15.56 -22.28
N GLY A 468 -15.98 -16.09 -23.51
CA GLY A 468 -14.90 -16.06 -24.51
C GLY A 468 -14.36 -14.66 -24.82
N TYR A 469 -15.20 -13.62 -24.79
CA TYR A 469 -14.78 -12.24 -25.04
C TYR A 469 -13.91 -11.64 -23.91
N LYS A 470 -13.96 -12.19 -22.69
CA LYS A 470 -13.13 -11.79 -21.55
C LYS A 470 -11.76 -12.50 -21.55
N CYS A 471 -11.59 -13.56 -22.36
CA CYS A 471 -10.36 -14.35 -22.37
C CYS A 471 -9.28 -13.66 -23.18
N PRO A 472 -8.00 -13.75 -22.75
CA PRO A 472 -6.89 -13.31 -23.57
C PRO A 472 -6.88 -13.97 -24.94
N ARG A 473 -6.66 -13.19 -26.00
CA ARG A 473 -6.44 -13.71 -27.35
C ARG A 473 -5.01 -14.17 -27.54
N THR A 474 -4.07 -13.52 -26.83
CA THR A 474 -2.64 -13.87 -26.85
C THR A 474 -2.07 -13.82 -25.43
N VAL A 475 -1.08 -14.68 -25.17
CA VAL A 475 -0.34 -14.70 -23.91
C VAL A 475 1.15 -14.53 -24.20
N GLU A 476 1.78 -13.55 -23.59
CA GLU A 476 3.22 -13.32 -23.64
C GLU A 476 3.86 -13.65 -22.30
N PHE A 477 5.13 -14.01 -22.30
CA PHE A 477 5.84 -14.44 -21.11
C PHE A 477 6.91 -13.41 -20.73
N ASP A 478 6.87 -12.96 -19.51
CA ASP A 478 7.88 -12.06 -18.90
C ASP A 478 8.49 -12.80 -17.69
N PRO A 479 9.81 -12.91 -17.59
CA PRO A 479 10.43 -13.60 -16.46
C PRO A 479 10.16 -12.90 -15.11
N GLU A 480 9.84 -11.59 -15.14
CA GLU A 480 9.54 -10.81 -13.94
C GLU A 480 8.59 -9.66 -14.26
N LEU A 481 7.35 -9.76 -13.79
CA LEU A 481 6.38 -8.68 -13.94
C LEU A 481 6.72 -7.51 -13.00
N PRO A 482 6.65 -6.25 -13.50
CA PRO A 482 6.98 -5.09 -12.70
C PRO A 482 5.92 -4.87 -11.62
N ARG A 483 6.24 -5.24 -10.39
CA ARG A 483 5.46 -4.94 -9.19
C ARG A 483 6.24 -4.05 -8.26
N ASP A 484 5.51 -3.20 -7.55
CA ASP A 484 6.09 -2.56 -6.39
C ASP A 484 6.25 -3.60 -5.25
N PRO A 485 7.03 -3.27 -4.22
CA PRO A 485 7.24 -4.17 -3.08
C PRO A 485 5.96 -4.52 -2.30
N ASN A 486 4.90 -3.73 -2.42
CA ASN A 486 3.56 -4.02 -1.90
C ASN A 486 2.77 -4.99 -2.79
N GLY A 487 3.36 -5.43 -3.88
CA GLY A 487 2.71 -6.32 -4.83
C GLY A 487 1.78 -5.61 -5.83
N LYS A 488 1.71 -4.27 -5.85
CA LYS A 488 0.93 -3.54 -6.86
C LYS A 488 1.61 -3.64 -8.22
N LEU A 489 0.89 -4.16 -9.20
CA LEU A 489 1.37 -4.33 -10.56
C LEU A 489 1.45 -2.97 -11.29
N TYR A 490 2.60 -2.64 -11.85
CA TYR A 490 2.77 -1.50 -12.75
C TYR A 490 2.25 -1.82 -14.16
N LYS A 491 0.97 -2.22 -14.25
CA LYS A 491 0.29 -2.64 -15.48
C LYS A 491 0.49 -1.64 -16.62
N ARG A 492 0.51 -0.35 -16.32
CA ARG A 492 0.74 0.71 -17.31
C ARG A 492 2.10 0.57 -18.00
N ARG A 493 3.19 0.28 -17.28
CA ARG A 493 4.54 0.12 -17.86
C ARG A 493 4.58 -1.03 -18.88
N ILE A 494 3.81 -2.11 -18.61
CA ILE A 494 3.71 -3.25 -19.53
C ILE A 494 2.88 -2.85 -20.75
N ARG A 495 1.69 -2.27 -20.53
CA ARG A 495 0.75 -1.90 -21.59
C ARG A 495 1.33 -0.88 -22.56
N GLU A 496 2.08 0.12 -22.09
CA GLU A 496 2.67 1.16 -22.93
C GLU A 496 3.61 0.59 -24.00
N ARG A 497 4.21 -0.58 -23.80
CA ARG A 497 5.05 -1.25 -24.83
C ARG A 497 4.26 -1.54 -26.10
N TYR A 498 2.95 -1.80 -26.02
CA TYR A 498 2.07 -2.16 -27.12
C TYR A 498 1.36 -0.95 -27.75
N TRP A 499 1.38 0.18 -27.07
CA TRP A 499 0.73 1.42 -27.52
C TRP A 499 1.72 2.45 -28.12
N GLN A 500 3.00 2.10 -28.24
CA GLN A 500 4.02 2.99 -28.81
C GLN A 500 3.70 3.30 -30.28
N GLY A 501 3.71 4.62 -30.64
CA GLY A 501 3.46 5.07 -32.00
C GLY A 501 1.98 5.31 -32.36
N ARG A 502 1.03 5.11 -31.45
CA ARG A 502 -0.39 5.45 -31.65
C ARG A 502 -0.79 6.68 -30.81
N ALA A 503 -1.37 7.68 -31.46
CA ALA A 503 -1.70 8.98 -30.85
C ALA A 503 -3.00 8.98 -30.03
N SER A 504 -3.86 7.97 -30.16
CA SER A 504 -5.13 7.87 -29.41
C SER A 504 -5.50 6.41 -29.11
N ARG A 505 -6.33 6.22 -28.05
CA ARG A 505 -6.96 4.92 -27.73
C ARG A 505 -8.19 4.61 -28.60
N ILE A 506 -8.63 5.54 -29.41
CA ILE A 506 -9.71 5.35 -30.37
C ILE A 506 -9.05 4.95 -31.67
N VAL A 507 -9.18 3.69 -32.08
CA VAL A 507 -8.77 3.17 -33.37
C VAL A 507 -9.89 3.37 -34.36
#